data_cc7dcb65eccdde953f45b1fe91dde9df
#
_entry.id   cc7dcb65eccdde953f45b1fe91dde9df
#
_cell.length_a   1.000
_cell.length_b   1.000
_cell.length_c   1.000
_cell.angle_alpha   90.00
_cell.angle_beta   90.00
_cell.angle_gamma   90.00
#
_symmetry.space_group_name_H-M   'P 1'
#
loop_
_entity.id
_entity.type
_entity.pdbx_description
1 polymer ?
#
loop_
_entity_poly.entity_id
_entity_poly.type
_entity_poly.pdbx_seq_one_letter_code
_entity_poly.pdbx_strand_id
1 'polypeptide(L)'
;MIHQMLTCILCLLTSASASAVEPPVQIGSKAFTESVILADIATQAAQHAGVAAEHRRQLGGTRILWSALLRGEIDIYPEYTGTIAREILSDSSLSDYEQISQALARQGIRMTRSLGFNNTYAVGMRESVAQELGISTISDLRQHHALHFGFSNEFMDREDGWPGLRARYALAQKDVRGMDHDLAYRALESGVIGATDLYCTDAEISYYRLRILRDDLSYFPDYQAVYLYRDDLSQRSPPMVKALEQLEGRISQDQMIALNAKVKLQHIPEPQVAAAFLADAMGTSSAVRQDAVWRNVLQRTREHLFLVSVSLLAAIVVAVPLGIAASKVPRFGQIILGLVATIYTIPSLALLVFMLPLLGIGARPAIVALFLYSLLPIVRNTHQGLRGIPQPIAESAEALGLPGWARLLWVELPMASGTILAGIKTAAVINIGTATLGALIGAGGYGQPILTGIRLDSISLILQGAVPAALMALAAQWLFEFSERLLVPRGLRVAT
;
A
#
# COMPACT_ATOMS: atom_id res chain seq x y z
N MET A 1 45.91 28.43 -28.56
CA MET A 1 44.80 27.60 -29.11
C MET A 1 44.10 26.73 -28.05
N ILE A 2 44.81 26.00 -27.23
CA ILE A 2 44.19 25.11 -26.20
C ILE A 2 43.42 25.89 -25.11
N HIS A 3 43.93 27.07 -24.68
CA HIS A 3 43.26 27.90 -23.67
C HIS A 3 41.96 28.54 -24.18
N GLN A 4 41.85 28.89 -25.45
CA GLN A 4 40.60 29.41 -26.05
C GLN A 4 39.57 28.34 -26.29
N MET A 5 39.97 27.10 -26.57
CA MET A 5 39.01 25.96 -26.66
C MET A 5 38.44 25.57 -25.31
N LEU A 6 39.23 25.62 -24.22
CA LEU A 6 38.71 25.35 -22.87
C LEU A 6 37.70 26.41 -22.40
N THR A 7 37.90 27.67 -22.75
CA THR A 7 36.99 28.77 -22.39
C THR A 7 35.68 28.69 -23.16
N CYS A 8 35.69 28.28 -24.43
CA CYS A 8 34.46 28.01 -25.20
C CYS A 8 33.64 26.81 -24.71
N ILE A 9 34.31 25.73 -24.26
CA ILE A 9 33.64 24.56 -23.71
C ILE A 9 33.02 24.90 -22.33
N LEU A 10 33.69 25.74 -21.52
CA LEU A 10 33.14 26.17 -20.23
C LEU A 10 31.95 27.15 -20.40
N CYS A 11 31.92 27.99 -21.43
CA CYS A 11 30.79 28.88 -21.73
C CYS A 11 29.59 28.12 -22.34
N LEU A 12 29.80 26.98 -22.98
CA LEU A 12 28.69 26.13 -23.49
C LEU A 12 28.02 25.31 -22.41
N LEU A 13 28.68 25.11 -21.26
CA LEU A 13 28.12 24.39 -20.11
C LEU A 13 27.31 25.29 -19.16
N THR A 14 27.35 26.62 -19.29
CA THR A 14 26.64 27.57 -18.42
C THR A 14 25.31 28.11 -18.98
N SER A 15 24.86 27.69 -20.16
CA SER A 15 23.64 28.21 -20.78
C SER A 15 22.48 27.20 -20.86
N ALA A 16 22.58 26.08 -20.19
CA ALA A 16 21.41 25.25 -19.95
C ALA A 16 20.79 25.71 -18.62
N SER A 17 20.00 26.78 -18.67
CA SER A 17 18.94 26.98 -17.68
C SER A 17 17.99 25.81 -17.85
N ALA A 18 18.31 24.71 -17.18
CA ALA A 18 17.33 23.65 -16.95
C ALA A 18 16.18 24.34 -16.21
N SER A 19 15.09 24.63 -16.89
CA SER A 19 13.81 24.88 -16.24
C SER A 19 13.64 23.69 -15.31
N ALA A 20 13.77 23.93 -14.01
CA ALA A 20 13.52 22.90 -13.02
C ALA A 20 12.09 22.45 -13.26
N VAL A 21 11.91 21.30 -13.86
CA VAL A 21 10.58 20.68 -14.01
C VAL A 21 10.10 20.49 -12.59
N GLU A 22 9.12 21.30 -12.20
CA GLU A 22 8.51 21.15 -10.88
C GLU A 22 8.06 19.70 -10.71
N PRO A 23 8.32 19.09 -9.55
CA PRO A 23 7.88 17.71 -9.32
C PRO A 23 6.35 17.64 -9.46
N PRO A 24 5.81 16.57 -10.05
CA PRO A 24 4.38 16.43 -10.24
C PRO A 24 3.65 16.47 -8.89
N VAL A 25 2.47 17.11 -8.89
CA VAL A 25 1.58 17.13 -7.71
C VAL A 25 1.16 15.70 -7.40
N GLN A 26 1.40 15.27 -6.16
CA GLN A 26 1.10 13.91 -5.71
C GLN A 26 -0.30 13.85 -5.10
N ILE A 27 -1.19 13.08 -5.73
CA ILE A 27 -2.58 12.91 -5.28
C ILE A 27 -2.74 11.51 -4.70
N GLY A 28 -3.11 11.39 -3.43
CA GLY A 28 -3.32 10.13 -2.76
C GLY A 28 -4.76 9.63 -2.86
N SER A 29 -4.98 8.33 -2.71
CA SER A 29 -6.30 7.75 -2.46
C SER A 29 -6.27 6.67 -1.39
N LYS A 30 -7.37 6.55 -0.65
CA LYS A 30 -7.61 5.42 0.25
C LYS A 30 -7.78 4.11 -0.56
N ALA A 31 -7.81 2.98 0.14
CA ALA A 31 -7.89 1.65 -0.47
C ALA A 31 -9.30 1.24 -0.91
N PHE A 32 -10.26 2.15 -1.05
CA PHE A 32 -11.62 1.84 -1.53
C PHE A 32 -11.98 2.60 -2.82
N THR A 33 -12.93 2.06 -3.58
CA THR A 33 -13.22 2.44 -4.97
C THR A 33 -13.52 3.92 -5.15
N GLU A 34 -14.40 4.49 -4.33
CA GLU A 34 -14.80 5.89 -4.43
C GLU A 34 -13.62 6.85 -4.26
N SER A 35 -12.76 6.60 -3.28
CA SER A 35 -11.56 7.41 -3.06
C SER A 35 -10.61 7.35 -4.26
N VAL A 36 -10.50 6.19 -4.91
CA VAL A 36 -9.67 6.01 -6.13
C VAL A 36 -10.27 6.79 -7.29
N ILE A 37 -11.59 6.73 -7.50
CA ILE A 37 -12.29 7.49 -8.55
C ILE A 37 -12.10 9.00 -8.33
N LEU A 38 -12.32 9.50 -7.11
CA LEU A 38 -12.17 10.91 -6.79
C LEU A 38 -10.74 11.41 -7.01
N ALA A 39 -9.74 10.62 -6.62
CA ALA A 39 -8.34 10.97 -6.88
C ALA A 39 -7.99 10.95 -8.38
N ASP A 40 -8.56 10.03 -9.17
CA ASP A 40 -8.41 10.05 -10.63
C ASP A 40 -9.09 11.27 -11.25
N ILE A 41 -10.27 11.68 -10.76
CA ILE A 41 -10.95 12.91 -11.20
C ILE A 41 -10.05 14.12 -10.92
N ALA A 42 -9.51 14.26 -9.71
CA ALA A 42 -8.60 15.36 -9.36
C ALA A 42 -7.32 15.34 -10.22
N THR A 43 -6.74 14.15 -10.45
CA THR A 43 -5.52 14.00 -11.27
C THR A 43 -5.75 14.43 -12.70
N GLN A 44 -6.85 14.00 -13.31
CA GLN A 44 -7.17 14.36 -14.70
C GLN A 44 -7.59 15.82 -14.82
N ALA A 45 -8.33 16.37 -13.84
CA ALA A 45 -8.65 17.78 -13.80
C ALA A 45 -7.38 18.65 -13.74
N ALA A 46 -6.39 18.26 -12.93
CA ALA A 46 -5.07 18.90 -12.90
C ALA A 46 -4.36 18.84 -14.25
N GLN A 47 -4.33 17.67 -14.87
CA GLN A 47 -3.70 17.48 -16.18
C GLN A 47 -4.36 18.34 -17.28
N HIS A 48 -5.69 18.51 -17.25
CA HIS A 48 -6.41 19.43 -18.13
C HIS A 48 -6.06 20.90 -17.88
N ALA A 49 -5.78 21.25 -16.62
CA ALA A 49 -5.31 22.57 -16.24
C ALA A 49 -3.81 22.79 -16.55
N GLY A 50 -3.15 21.84 -17.23
CA GLY A 50 -1.73 21.90 -17.59
C GLY A 50 -0.77 21.60 -16.44
N VAL A 51 -1.26 21.05 -15.31
CA VAL A 51 -0.47 20.70 -14.14
C VAL A 51 -0.01 19.24 -14.24
N ALA A 52 1.30 19.00 -14.08
CA ALA A 52 1.81 17.65 -13.94
C ALA A 52 1.32 17.06 -12.60
N ALA A 53 0.55 15.99 -12.65
CA ALA A 53 -0.03 15.33 -11.48
C ALA A 53 0.06 13.81 -11.60
N GLU A 54 0.32 13.15 -10.48
CA GLU A 54 0.41 11.69 -10.37
C GLU A 54 -0.50 11.18 -9.26
N HIS A 55 -1.22 10.10 -9.54
CA HIS A 55 -2.07 9.43 -8.57
C HIS A 55 -1.32 8.32 -7.82
N ARG A 56 -1.12 8.51 -6.53
CA ARG A 56 -0.64 7.50 -5.57
C ARG A 56 -1.82 6.68 -5.08
N ARG A 57 -2.06 5.55 -5.74
CA ARG A 57 -3.26 4.73 -5.54
C ARG A 57 -3.20 3.88 -4.29
N GLN A 58 -4.33 3.79 -3.56
CA GLN A 58 -4.59 2.76 -2.55
C GLN A 58 -3.55 2.74 -1.42
N LEU A 59 -3.23 3.90 -0.85
CA LEU A 59 -2.22 4.06 0.19
C LEU A 59 -2.65 3.57 1.59
N GLY A 60 -3.84 2.96 1.71
CA GLY A 60 -4.39 2.48 2.98
C GLY A 60 -5.55 3.33 3.50
N GLY A 61 -5.71 3.42 4.81
CA GLY A 61 -6.81 4.14 5.48
C GLY A 61 -6.46 5.59 5.84
N THR A 62 -7.39 6.26 6.51
CA THR A 62 -7.35 7.68 6.89
C THR A 62 -6.03 8.10 7.54
N ARG A 63 -5.54 7.37 8.55
CA ARG A 63 -4.33 7.76 9.30
C ARG A 63 -3.07 7.74 8.45
N ILE A 64 -2.99 6.82 7.49
CA ILE A 64 -1.84 6.72 6.57
C ILE A 64 -1.80 7.91 5.63
N LEU A 65 -2.94 8.25 4.99
CA LEU A 65 -3.01 9.38 4.07
C LEU A 65 -2.84 10.72 4.79
N TRP A 66 -3.45 10.88 5.96
CA TRP A 66 -3.27 12.07 6.78
C TRP A 66 -1.79 12.29 7.14
N SER A 67 -1.12 11.24 7.60
CA SER A 67 0.31 11.29 7.92
C SER A 67 1.17 11.61 6.69
N ALA A 68 0.83 11.04 5.52
CA ALA A 68 1.51 11.30 4.26
C ALA A 68 1.32 12.77 3.78
N LEU A 69 0.12 13.32 3.96
CA LEU A 69 -0.20 14.72 3.64
C LEU A 69 0.63 15.68 4.52
N LEU A 70 0.66 15.44 5.84
CA LEU A 70 1.43 16.26 6.77
C LEU A 70 2.93 16.23 6.48
N ARG A 71 3.47 15.08 6.03
CA ARG A 71 4.89 14.94 5.67
C ARG A 71 5.22 15.41 4.25
N GLY A 72 4.22 15.82 3.46
CA GLY A 72 4.42 16.22 2.07
C GLY A 72 4.78 15.08 1.13
N GLU A 73 4.44 13.84 1.48
CA GLU A 73 4.59 12.65 0.62
C GLU A 73 3.47 12.58 -0.43
N ILE A 74 2.32 13.19 -0.10
CA ILE A 74 1.23 13.54 -1.01
C ILE A 74 0.87 15.01 -0.79
N ASP A 75 0.30 15.65 -1.81
CA ASP A 75 -0.13 17.04 -1.77
C ASP A 75 -1.64 17.18 -1.54
N ILE A 76 -2.41 16.18 -1.99
CA ILE A 76 -3.88 16.18 -2.02
C ILE A 76 -4.39 14.77 -1.78
N TYR A 77 -5.57 14.65 -1.14
CA TYR A 77 -6.37 13.43 -1.20
C TYR A 77 -7.86 13.71 -0.88
N PRO A 78 -8.81 12.90 -1.40
CA PRO A 78 -10.22 13.01 -1.06
C PRO A 78 -10.51 12.48 0.34
N GLU A 79 -11.29 13.23 1.12
CA GLU A 79 -11.67 12.91 2.48
C GLU A 79 -13.13 13.32 2.75
N TYR A 80 -13.65 13.02 3.92
CA TYR A 80 -15.03 13.33 4.31
C TYR A 80 -15.05 14.13 5.61
N THR A 81 -15.96 15.13 5.70
CA THR A 81 -16.02 16.05 6.83
C THR A 81 -16.19 15.35 8.17
N GLY A 82 -17.05 14.32 8.26
CA GLY A 82 -17.22 13.53 9.47
C GLY A 82 -15.95 12.80 9.88
N THR A 83 -15.20 12.23 8.92
CA THR A 83 -13.89 11.59 9.18
C THR A 83 -12.85 12.61 9.66
N ILE A 84 -12.86 13.81 9.07
CA ILE A 84 -11.93 14.87 9.49
C ILE A 84 -12.18 15.25 10.94
N ALA A 85 -13.43 15.48 11.32
CA ALA A 85 -13.79 15.89 12.68
C ALA A 85 -13.52 14.77 13.70
N ARG A 86 -13.98 13.54 13.42
CA ARG A 86 -14.00 12.45 14.39
C ARG A 86 -12.67 11.69 14.47
N GLU A 87 -12.04 11.42 13.33
CA GLU A 87 -10.86 10.57 13.26
C GLU A 87 -9.56 11.38 13.21
N ILE A 88 -9.51 12.46 12.40
CA ILE A 88 -8.28 13.24 12.20
C ILE A 88 -8.09 14.24 13.33
N LEU A 89 -9.08 15.09 13.57
CA LEU A 89 -9.01 16.13 14.60
C LEU A 89 -9.42 15.60 15.98
N SER A 90 -10.06 14.44 16.04
CA SER A 90 -10.55 13.80 17.28
C SER A 90 -11.39 14.77 18.15
N ASP A 91 -12.17 15.63 17.50
CA ASP A 91 -13.03 16.62 18.15
C ASP A 91 -14.46 16.52 17.65
N SER A 92 -15.30 15.90 18.45
CA SER A 92 -16.71 15.67 18.15
C SER A 92 -17.58 16.93 18.18
N SER A 93 -17.06 18.05 18.67
CA SER A 93 -17.78 19.33 18.68
C SER A 93 -17.72 20.05 17.33
N LEU A 94 -16.77 19.66 16.46
CA LEU A 94 -16.63 20.23 15.12
C LEU A 94 -17.68 19.61 14.19
N SER A 95 -18.68 20.38 13.84
CA SER A 95 -19.77 19.96 12.94
C SER A 95 -19.94 20.88 11.72
N ASP A 96 -19.38 22.08 11.79
CA ASP A 96 -19.51 23.10 10.76
C ASP A 96 -18.23 23.20 9.89
N TYR A 97 -18.43 23.48 8.60
CA TYR A 97 -17.36 23.63 7.60
C TYR A 97 -16.28 24.62 8.06
N GLU A 98 -16.69 25.79 8.56
CA GLU A 98 -15.75 26.86 8.95
C GLU A 98 -14.89 26.44 10.14
N GLN A 99 -15.47 25.76 11.12
CA GLN A 99 -14.74 25.26 12.30
C GLN A 99 -13.71 24.19 11.90
N ILE A 100 -14.12 23.24 11.07
CA ILE A 100 -13.23 22.20 10.55
C ILE A 100 -12.10 22.83 9.73
N SER A 101 -12.42 23.75 8.82
CA SER A 101 -11.46 24.45 7.97
C SER A 101 -10.42 25.22 8.80
N GLN A 102 -10.85 25.94 9.84
CA GLN A 102 -9.95 26.66 10.75
C GLN A 102 -9.02 25.72 11.54
N ALA A 103 -9.55 24.58 11.99
CA ALA A 103 -8.76 23.59 12.71
C ALA A 103 -7.68 22.95 11.80
N LEU A 104 -8.03 22.64 10.54
CA LEU A 104 -7.08 22.14 9.54
C LEU A 104 -6.01 23.20 9.18
N ALA A 105 -6.41 24.46 9.04
CA ALA A 105 -5.49 25.55 8.70
C ALA A 105 -4.37 25.72 9.74
N ARG A 106 -4.63 25.44 11.01
CA ARG A 106 -3.61 25.45 12.08
C ARG A 106 -2.54 24.37 11.88
N GLN A 107 -2.83 23.35 11.09
CA GLN A 107 -1.92 22.26 10.74
C GLN A 107 -1.29 22.43 9.33
N GLY A 108 -1.53 23.58 8.67
CA GLY A 108 -1.03 23.86 7.33
C GLY A 108 -1.79 23.10 6.23
N ILE A 109 -3.03 22.68 6.50
CA ILE A 109 -3.89 21.97 5.57
C ILE A 109 -5.14 22.80 5.27
N ARG A 110 -5.58 22.76 4.02
CA ARG A 110 -6.84 23.34 3.55
C ARG A 110 -7.77 22.26 3.05
N MET A 111 -9.05 22.60 2.97
CA MET A 111 -10.04 21.74 2.32
C MET A 111 -10.89 22.55 1.33
N THR A 112 -11.36 21.88 0.27
CA THR A 112 -12.36 22.42 -0.64
C THR A 112 -13.72 22.49 0.04
N ARG A 113 -14.69 23.19 -0.55
CA ARG A 113 -16.10 22.97 -0.23
C ARG A 113 -16.53 21.57 -0.64
N SER A 114 -17.75 21.18 -0.24
CA SER A 114 -18.31 19.88 -0.62
C SER A 114 -18.28 19.67 -2.13
N LEU A 115 -17.90 18.47 -2.56
CA LEU A 115 -17.99 18.05 -3.96
C LEU A 115 -19.43 17.90 -4.44
N GLY A 116 -20.41 17.87 -3.52
CA GLY A 116 -21.84 17.86 -3.80
C GLY A 116 -22.58 16.62 -3.32
N PHE A 117 -21.94 15.72 -2.57
CA PHE A 117 -22.57 14.53 -2.03
C PHE A 117 -22.11 14.23 -0.60
N ASN A 118 -22.99 13.50 0.11
CA ASN A 118 -22.75 13.00 1.45
C ASN A 118 -22.58 11.47 1.37
N ASN A 119 -21.48 10.94 1.89
CA ASN A 119 -21.23 9.51 1.96
C ASN A 119 -21.17 9.04 3.42
N THR A 120 -22.30 9.16 4.12
CA THR A 120 -22.40 8.75 5.52
C THR A 120 -22.32 7.24 5.67
N TYR A 121 -21.84 6.81 6.84
CA TYR A 121 -22.00 5.44 7.28
C TYR A 121 -23.48 5.08 7.50
N ALA A 122 -23.81 3.83 7.24
CA ALA A 122 -25.09 3.25 7.57
C ALA A 122 -24.90 1.79 8.02
N VAL A 123 -25.90 1.21 8.65
CA VAL A 123 -25.98 -0.23 8.91
C VAL A 123 -26.95 -0.85 7.93
N GLY A 124 -26.54 -1.89 7.28
CA GLY A 124 -27.36 -2.60 6.30
C GLY A 124 -27.45 -4.08 6.52
N MET A 125 -28.52 -4.65 6.00
CA MET A 125 -28.79 -6.09 6.02
C MET A 125 -29.58 -6.50 4.77
N ARG A 126 -29.69 -7.80 4.49
CA ARG A 126 -30.51 -8.28 3.37
C ARG A 126 -31.96 -7.88 3.57
N GLU A 127 -32.59 -7.37 2.50
CA GLU A 127 -34.01 -6.95 2.52
C GLU A 127 -34.93 -8.07 2.99
N SER A 128 -34.71 -9.32 2.51
CA SER A 128 -35.52 -10.48 2.92
C SER A 128 -35.45 -10.76 4.42
N VAL A 129 -34.26 -10.69 5.01
CA VAL A 129 -34.03 -10.91 6.44
C VAL A 129 -34.61 -9.76 7.28
N ALA A 130 -34.46 -8.52 6.81
CA ALA A 130 -35.02 -7.36 7.46
C ALA A 130 -36.55 -7.44 7.53
N GLN A 131 -37.20 -7.89 6.44
CA GLN A 131 -38.66 -8.10 6.39
C GLN A 131 -39.08 -9.24 7.31
N GLU A 132 -38.41 -10.39 7.27
CA GLU A 132 -38.70 -11.55 8.11
C GLU A 132 -38.63 -11.23 9.61
N LEU A 133 -37.62 -10.47 10.01
CA LEU A 133 -37.39 -10.10 11.41
C LEU A 133 -38.09 -8.80 11.83
N GLY A 134 -38.73 -8.09 10.90
CA GLY A 134 -39.42 -6.82 11.17
C GLY A 134 -38.46 -5.66 11.51
N ILE A 135 -37.21 -5.73 11.02
CA ILE A 135 -36.15 -4.73 11.31
C ILE A 135 -36.21 -3.62 10.28
N SER A 136 -36.32 -2.37 10.73
CA SER A 136 -36.33 -1.16 9.89
C SER A 136 -35.39 -0.05 10.40
N THR A 137 -35.05 -0.08 11.68
CA THR A 137 -34.18 0.91 12.34
C THR A 137 -33.00 0.22 12.99
N ILE A 138 -31.96 0.99 13.29
CA ILE A 138 -30.81 0.46 14.05
C ILE A 138 -31.24 0.06 15.47
N SER A 139 -32.21 0.77 16.06
CA SER A 139 -32.77 0.42 17.37
C SER A 139 -33.43 -0.96 17.40
N ASP A 140 -34.04 -1.43 16.30
CA ASP A 140 -34.69 -2.73 16.23
C ASP A 140 -33.70 -3.89 16.44
N LEU A 141 -32.44 -3.69 16.09
CA LEU A 141 -31.38 -4.68 16.29
C LEU A 141 -31.20 -5.09 17.76
N ARG A 142 -31.64 -4.28 18.72
CA ARG A 142 -31.56 -4.60 20.16
C ARG A 142 -32.28 -5.88 20.54
N GLN A 143 -33.32 -6.26 19.81
CA GLN A 143 -34.12 -7.44 20.11
C GLN A 143 -33.55 -8.72 19.45
N HIS A 144 -32.57 -8.58 18.57
CA HIS A 144 -32.02 -9.66 17.75
C HIS A 144 -30.58 -10.00 18.12
N HIS A 145 -30.35 -10.43 19.37
CA HIS A 145 -29.01 -10.70 19.92
C HIS A 145 -28.27 -11.85 19.23
N ALA A 146 -29.00 -12.72 18.53
CA ALA A 146 -28.42 -13.87 17.81
C ALA A 146 -27.87 -13.51 16.42
N LEU A 147 -28.08 -12.29 15.94
CA LEU A 147 -27.53 -11.83 14.68
C LEU A 147 -26.00 -11.72 14.78
N HIS A 148 -25.30 -12.29 13.81
CA HIS A 148 -23.87 -12.15 13.65
C HIS A 148 -23.57 -10.89 12.84
N PHE A 149 -22.73 -10.01 13.36
CA PHE A 149 -22.33 -8.79 12.65
C PHE A 149 -20.93 -8.97 12.05
N GLY A 150 -20.78 -8.52 10.82
CA GLY A 150 -19.48 -8.38 10.18
C GLY A 150 -19.31 -6.94 9.73
N PHE A 151 -18.39 -6.22 10.32
CA PHE A 151 -18.12 -4.82 9.98
C PHE A 151 -16.75 -4.67 9.33
N SER A 152 -16.56 -3.59 8.57
CA SER A 152 -15.23 -3.27 8.06
C SER A 152 -14.22 -3.10 9.21
N ASN A 153 -12.96 -3.51 8.98
CA ASN A 153 -11.93 -3.38 10.01
C ASN A 153 -11.79 -1.92 10.48
N GLU A 154 -11.95 -0.96 9.56
CA GLU A 154 -11.90 0.46 9.89
C GLU A 154 -13.08 0.86 10.81
N PHE A 155 -14.29 0.40 10.53
CA PHE A 155 -15.47 0.66 11.36
C PHE A 155 -15.37 0.02 12.75
N MET A 156 -14.71 -1.12 12.88
CA MET A 156 -14.50 -1.78 14.16
C MET A 156 -13.63 -0.98 15.14
N ASP A 157 -12.67 -0.21 14.63
CA ASP A 157 -11.65 0.45 15.45
C ASP A 157 -11.92 1.95 15.67
N ARG A 158 -12.80 2.57 14.89
CA ARG A 158 -13.10 4.01 14.97
C ARG A 158 -14.04 4.32 16.11
N GLU A 159 -13.88 5.50 16.72
CA GLU A 159 -14.80 5.98 17.76
C GLU A 159 -16.23 6.23 17.23
N ASP A 160 -16.35 6.72 15.99
CA ASP A 160 -17.61 6.91 15.28
C ASP A 160 -18.10 5.63 14.56
N GLY A 161 -17.41 4.51 14.74
CA GLY A 161 -17.76 3.19 14.26
C GLY A 161 -18.50 2.33 15.28
N TRP A 162 -18.17 1.02 15.29
CA TRP A 162 -18.85 0.03 16.14
C TRP A 162 -18.85 0.34 17.65
N PRO A 163 -17.73 0.76 18.29
CA PRO A 163 -17.72 1.05 19.72
C PRO A 163 -18.74 2.11 20.12
N GLY A 164 -18.78 3.21 19.40
CA GLY A 164 -19.73 4.31 19.66
C GLY A 164 -21.17 3.94 19.28
N LEU A 165 -21.38 3.28 18.12
CA LEU A 165 -22.69 2.79 17.69
C LEU A 165 -23.27 1.83 18.71
N ARG A 166 -22.46 0.85 19.18
CA ARG A 166 -22.86 -0.10 20.20
C ARG A 166 -23.31 0.58 21.50
N ALA A 167 -22.56 1.57 21.94
CA ALA A 167 -22.87 2.33 23.15
C ALA A 167 -24.16 3.16 22.97
N ARG A 168 -24.28 3.90 21.87
CA ARG A 168 -25.43 4.77 21.58
C ARG A 168 -26.73 4.01 21.45
N TYR A 169 -26.68 2.87 20.78
CA TYR A 169 -27.85 2.01 20.52
C TYR A 169 -28.03 0.89 21.54
N ALA A 170 -27.18 0.77 22.56
CA ALA A 170 -27.19 -0.31 23.56
C ALA A 170 -27.28 -1.71 22.91
N LEU A 171 -26.47 -1.95 21.86
CA LEU A 171 -26.46 -3.20 21.13
C LEU A 171 -25.70 -4.29 21.93
N ALA A 172 -26.31 -5.47 22.06
CA ALA A 172 -25.80 -6.54 22.91
C ALA A 172 -25.29 -7.77 22.12
N GLN A 173 -25.13 -7.65 20.79
CA GLN A 173 -24.58 -8.71 19.96
C GLN A 173 -23.17 -9.08 20.40
N LYS A 174 -22.92 -10.39 20.53
CA LYS A 174 -21.64 -10.95 21.02
C LYS A 174 -20.72 -11.40 19.90
N ASP A 175 -21.28 -11.88 18.79
CA ASP A 175 -20.51 -12.30 17.61
C ASP A 175 -20.45 -11.15 16.61
N VAL A 176 -19.40 -10.32 16.77
CA VAL A 176 -19.10 -9.19 15.91
C VAL A 176 -17.68 -9.32 15.43
N ARG A 177 -17.47 -9.34 14.12
CA ARG A 177 -16.17 -9.62 13.49
C ARG A 177 -15.76 -8.49 12.57
N GLY A 178 -14.47 -8.12 12.62
CA GLY A 178 -13.86 -7.25 11.63
C GLY A 178 -13.50 -8.04 10.37
N MET A 179 -13.74 -7.43 9.20
CA MET A 179 -13.37 -7.99 7.90
C MET A 179 -13.10 -6.88 6.89
N ASP A 180 -12.64 -7.26 5.71
CA ASP A 180 -12.53 -6.30 4.61
C ASP A 180 -13.94 -5.87 4.15
N HIS A 181 -14.11 -4.57 3.85
CA HIS A 181 -15.41 -3.97 3.50
C HIS A 181 -16.05 -4.64 2.28
N ASP A 182 -15.27 -4.91 1.24
CA ASP A 182 -15.79 -5.55 0.02
C ASP A 182 -16.14 -7.03 0.24
N LEU A 183 -15.44 -7.71 1.17
CA LEU A 183 -15.77 -9.09 1.56
C LEU A 183 -17.01 -9.18 2.44
N ALA A 184 -17.35 -8.12 3.20
CA ALA A 184 -18.53 -8.09 4.06
C ALA A 184 -19.83 -8.22 3.25
N TYR A 185 -19.90 -7.65 2.04
CA TYR A 185 -21.05 -7.81 1.16
C TYR A 185 -21.31 -9.27 0.76
N ARG A 186 -20.26 -10.03 0.48
CA ARG A 186 -20.37 -11.48 0.16
C ARG A 186 -20.76 -12.30 1.37
N ALA A 187 -20.20 -11.97 2.53
CA ALA A 187 -20.57 -12.61 3.78
C ALA A 187 -22.05 -12.36 4.13
N LEU A 188 -22.55 -11.15 3.81
CA LEU A 188 -23.94 -10.78 3.98
C LEU A 188 -24.84 -11.53 2.97
N GLU A 189 -24.45 -11.61 1.70
CA GLU A 189 -25.17 -12.35 0.67
C GLU A 189 -25.28 -13.85 1.01
N SER A 190 -24.17 -14.47 1.40
CA SER A 190 -24.13 -15.89 1.79
C SER A 190 -24.84 -16.20 3.12
N GLY A 191 -25.23 -15.17 3.88
CA GLY A 191 -25.89 -15.34 5.18
C GLY A 191 -24.95 -15.69 6.33
N VAL A 192 -23.65 -15.62 6.15
CA VAL A 192 -22.64 -15.81 7.22
C VAL A 192 -22.75 -14.70 8.27
N ILE A 193 -23.09 -13.48 7.83
CA ILE A 193 -23.39 -12.34 8.70
C ILE A 193 -24.81 -11.83 8.43
N GLY A 194 -25.43 -11.23 9.45
CA GLY A 194 -26.77 -10.69 9.40
C GLY A 194 -26.80 -9.18 9.10
N ALA A 195 -25.76 -8.44 9.49
CA ALA A 195 -25.65 -7.00 9.24
C ALA A 195 -24.20 -6.59 9.05
N THR A 196 -24.00 -5.49 8.31
CA THR A 196 -22.69 -4.87 8.04
C THR A 196 -22.80 -3.34 8.00
N ASP A 197 -21.67 -2.64 8.11
CA ASP A 197 -21.55 -1.22 7.79
C ASP A 197 -21.57 -1.02 6.27
N LEU A 198 -22.21 0.04 5.85
CA LEU A 198 -22.34 0.45 4.45
C LEU A 198 -21.91 1.90 4.32
N TYR A 199 -21.44 2.26 3.15
CA TYR A 199 -21.39 3.67 2.71
C TYR A 199 -22.63 3.97 1.86
N CYS A 200 -23.32 5.09 2.10
CA CYS A 200 -24.55 5.42 1.38
C CYS A 200 -24.38 5.56 -0.14
N THR A 201 -23.16 5.62 -0.63
CA THR A 201 -22.82 5.64 -2.08
C THR A 201 -22.43 4.30 -2.63
N ASP A 202 -22.47 3.22 -1.83
CA ASP A 202 -22.08 1.89 -2.29
C ASP A 202 -23.08 1.33 -3.32
N ALA A 203 -22.56 0.94 -4.48
CA ALA A 203 -23.35 0.36 -5.55
C ALA A 203 -23.94 -1.03 -5.20
N GLU A 204 -23.27 -1.72 -4.28
CA GLU A 204 -23.63 -3.03 -3.76
C GLU A 204 -24.98 -3.02 -3.05
N ILE A 205 -25.40 -1.90 -2.50
CA ILE A 205 -26.72 -1.77 -1.84
C ILE A 205 -27.85 -2.17 -2.79
N SER A 206 -27.86 -1.64 -3.99
CA SER A 206 -28.85 -1.99 -5.02
C SER A 206 -28.61 -3.38 -5.60
N TYR A 207 -27.36 -3.76 -5.82
CA TYR A 207 -26.99 -5.04 -6.41
C TYR A 207 -27.43 -6.24 -5.56
N TYR A 208 -27.13 -6.21 -4.25
CA TYR A 208 -27.47 -7.28 -3.31
C TYR A 208 -28.86 -7.09 -2.66
N ARG A 209 -29.61 -6.06 -3.09
CA ARG A 209 -30.93 -5.71 -2.52
C ARG A 209 -30.88 -5.60 -1.00
N LEU A 210 -30.03 -4.71 -0.53
CA LEU A 210 -29.85 -4.46 0.89
C LEU A 210 -30.82 -3.40 1.38
N ARG A 211 -31.28 -3.59 2.61
CA ARG A 211 -32.01 -2.57 3.36
C ARG A 211 -30.99 -1.75 4.17
N ILE A 212 -30.99 -0.45 3.98
CA ILE A 212 -30.34 0.49 4.88
C ILE A 212 -31.24 0.67 6.08
N LEU A 213 -30.74 0.41 7.28
CA LEU A 213 -31.46 0.64 8.51
C LEU A 213 -31.45 2.14 8.83
N ARG A 214 -32.63 2.66 9.19
CA ARG A 214 -32.75 4.08 9.58
C ARG A 214 -31.99 4.34 10.89
N ASP A 215 -31.13 5.35 10.88
CA ASP A 215 -30.43 5.88 12.05
C ASP A 215 -31.40 6.74 12.88
N ASP A 216 -32.23 6.10 13.69
CA ASP A 216 -33.34 6.74 14.44
C ASP A 216 -32.86 7.50 15.68
N LEU A 217 -31.61 7.39 16.09
CA LEU A 217 -30.99 8.20 17.15
C LEU A 217 -29.97 9.22 16.61
N SER A 218 -29.89 9.41 15.28
CA SER A 218 -29.00 10.36 14.60
C SER A 218 -27.56 10.27 15.11
N TYR A 219 -27.00 9.06 15.02
CA TYR A 219 -25.64 8.77 15.49
C TYR A 219 -24.57 9.22 14.50
N PHE A 220 -24.81 8.97 13.21
CA PHE A 220 -23.84 9.28 12.17
C PHE A 220 -23.90 10.76 11.78
N PRO A 221 -22.76 11.49 11.80
CA PRO A 221 -22.70 12.86 11.31
C PRO A 221 -22.75 12.91 9.78
N ASP A 222 -22.76 14.11 9.23
CA ASP A 222 -22.57 14.33 7.81
C ASP A 222 -21.12 14.03 7.39
N TYR A 223 -20.98 13.32 6.27
CA TYR A 223 -19.70 12.97 5.63
C TYR A 223 -19.66 13.58 4.23
N GLN A 224 -19.68 14.91 4.13
CA GLN A 224 -19.54 15.62 2.86
C GLN A 224 -18.17 15.34 2.26
N ALA A 225 -18.12 14.88 1.01
CA ALA A 225 -16.87 14.63 0.31
C ALA A 225 -16.16 15.95 -0.02
N VAL A 226 -14.86 16.01 0.28
CA VAL A 226 -14.01 17.18 0.07
C VAL A 226 -12.61 16.71 -0.40
N TYR A 227 -11.81 17.62 -0.97
CA TYR A 227 -10.38 17.41 -1.09
C TYR A 227 -9.64 18.12 0.03
N LEU A 228 -8.76 17.39 0.71
CA LEU A 228 -7.75 17.97 1.59
C LEU A 228 -6.48 18.24 0.78
N TYR A 229 -5.87 19.39 0.99
CA TYR A 229 -4.62 19.74 0.32
C TYR A 229 -3.73 20.61 1.21
N ARG A 230 -2.44 20.55 0.97
CA ARG A 230 -1.44 21.33 1.70
C ARG A 230 -1.58 22.82 1.39
N ASP A 231 -1.45 23.68 2.37
CA ASP A 231 -1.57 25.14 2.22
C ASP A 231 -0.55 25.72 1.22
N ASP A 232 0.69 25.19 1.23
CA ASP A 232 1.74 25.61 0.30
C ASP A 232 1.42 25.35 -1.18
N LEU A 233 0.50 24.43 -1.46
CA LEU A 233 0.04 24.15 -2.83
C LEU A 233 -0.61 25.36 -3.49
N SER A 234 -1.26 26.23 -2.69
CA SER A 234 -1.90 27.46 -3.17
C SER A 234 -0.89 28.44 -3.79
N GLN A 235 0.37 28.40 -3.35
CA GLN A 235 1.46 29.22 -3.89
C GLN A 235 2.26 28.47 -4.96
N ARG A 236 2.53 27.17 -4.74
CA ARG A 236 3.34 26.33 -5.62
C ARG A 236 2.60 25.97 -6.91
N SER A 237 1.30 25.70 -6.85
CA SER A 237 0.49 25.35 -8.01
C SER A 237 -0.93 25.91 -7.94
N PRO A 238 -1.11 27.24 -8.12
CA PRO A 238 -2.45 27.86 -8.14
C PRO A 238 -3.41 27.24 -9.14
N PRO A 239 -2.99 26.78 -10.35
CA PRO A 239 -3.88 26.12 -11.30
C PRO A 239 -4.45 24.81 -10.76
N MET A 240 -3.69 24.08 -9.91
CA MET A 240 -4.16 22.87 -9.26
C MET A 240 -5.32 23.17 -8.31
N VAL A 241 -5.14 24.15 -7.42
CA VAL A 241 -6.18 24.55 -6.47
C VAL A 241 -7.45 24.98 -7.19
N LYS A 242 -7.32 25.79 -8.26
CA LYS A 242 -8.44 26.17 -9.09
C LYS A 242 -9.15 24.99 -9.74
N ALA A 243 -8.39 23.97 -10.17
CA ALA A 243 -8.98 22.75 -10.73
C ALA A 243 -9.79 21.97 -9.68
N LEU A 244 -9.35 21.95 -8.40
CA LEU A 244 -10.11 21.35 -7.30
C LEU A 244 -11.40 22.15 -7.01
N GLU A 245 -11.31 23.48 -6.93
CA GLU A 245 -12.47 24.37 -6.71
C GLU A 245 -13.53 24.22 -7.80
N GLN A 246 -13.16 23.94 -9.03
CA GLN A 246 -14.10 23.69 -10.13
C GLN A 246 -14.90 22.39 -9.98
N LEU A 247 -14.44 21.48 -9.13
CA LEU A 247 -15.15 20.22 -8.81
C LEU A 247 -16.16 20.37 -7.69
N GLU A 248 -16.16 21.49 -6.96
CA GLU A 248 -17.10 21.77 -5.87
C GLU A 248 -18.55 21.76 -6.36
N GLY A 249 -19.41 21.01 -5.67
CA GLY A 249 -20.82 20.86 -6.03
C GLY A 249 -21.12 20.16 -7.35
N ARG A 250 -20.12 19.53 -7.99
CA ARG A 250 -20.27 18.92 -9.30
C ARG A 250 -20.65 17.45 -9.32
N ILE A 251 -20.61 16.77 -8.19
CA ILE A 251 -20.89 15.35 -8.08
C ILE A 251 -22.11 15.16 -7.18
N SER A 252 -23.26 14.82 -7.73
CA SER A 252 -24.41 14.45 -6.89
C SER A 252 -24.23 13.05 -6.31
N GLN A 253 -24.99 12.71 -5.25
CA GLN A 253 -24.96 11.37 -4.65
C GLN A 253 -25.31 10.28 -5.67
N ASP A 254 -26.35 10.49 -6.48
CA ASP A 254 -26.74 9.52 -7.51
C ASP A 254 -25.66 9.34 -8.57
N GLN A 255 -24.95 10.42 -8.93
CA GLN A 255 -23.81 10.33 -9.85
C GLN A 255 -22.67 9.52 -9.21
N MET A 256 -22.38 9.74 -7.93
CA MET A 256 -21.32 8.98 -7.26
C MET A 256 -21.65 7.49 -7.16
N ILE A 257 -22.88 7.14 -6.83
CA ILE A 257 -23.39 5.76 -6.88
C ILE A 257 -23.20 5.16 -8.28
N ALA A 258 -23.55 5.91 -9.33
CA ALA A 258 -23.39 5.45 -10.71
C ALA A 258 -21.92 5.26 -11.11
N LEU A 259 -21.01 6.14 -10.65
CA LEU A 259 -19.57 6.01 -10.88
C LEU A 259 -19.03 4.77 -10.17
N ASN A 260 -19.39 4.55 -8.91
CA ASN A 260 -19.04 3.35 -8.15
C ASN A 260 -19.54 2.08 -8.84
N ALA A 261 -20.80 2.09 -9.33
CA ALA A 261 -21.39 0.95 -10.04
C ALA A 261 -20.65 0.62 -11.35
N LYS A 262 -20.21 1.63 -12.11
CA LYS A 262 -19.42 1.41 -13.33
C LYS A 262 -18.11 0.67 -13.02
N VAL A 263 -17.44 1.01 -11.93
CA VAL A 263 -16.21 0.33 -11.55
C VAL A 263 -16.48 -1.05 -10.96
N LYS A 264 -17.34 -1.13 -9.94
CA LYS A 264 -17.51 -2.35 -9.14
C LYS A 264 -18.35 -3.44 -9.86
N LEU A 265 -19.40 -3.03 -10.55
CA LEU A 265 -20.34 -3.96 -11.18
C LEU A 265 -20.07 -4.17 -12.67
N GLN A 266 -19.61 -3.14 -13.38
CA GLN A 266 -19.32 -3.22 -14.81
C GLN A 266 -17.83 -3.41 -15.12
N HIS A 267 -16.98 -3.41 -14.08
CA HIS A 267 -15.51 -3.58 -14.16
C HIS A 267 -14.82 -2.58 -15.11
N ILE A 268 -15.39 -1.38 -15.25
CA ILE A 268 -14.76 -0.30 -16.02
C ILE A 268 -13.65 0.30 -15.15
N PRO A 269 -12.41 0.41 -15.67
CA PRO A 269 -11.29 0.99 -14.90
C PRO A 269 -11.58 2.41 -14.39
N GLU A 270 -11.21 2.70 -13.15
CA GLU A 270 -11.45 4.00 -12.50
C GLU A 270 -10.98 5.20 -13.33
N PRO A 271 -9.79 5.18 -14.01
CA PRO A 271 -9.39 6.31 -14.85
C PRO A 271 -10.33 6.58 -16.03
N GLN A 272 -10.99 5.54 -16.57
CA GLN A 272 -11.96 5.70 -17.65
C GLN A 272 -13.27 6.26 -17.12
N VAL A 273 -13.69 5.82 -15.95
CA VAL A 273 -14.88 6.35 -15.27
C VAL A 273 -14.69 7.83 -14.92
N ALA A 274 -13.52 8.20 -14.40
CA ALA A 274 -13.15 9.58 -14.10
C ALA A 274 -13.12 10.46 -15.36
N ALA A 275 -12.55 9.96 -16.47
CA ALA A 275 -12.50 10.68 -17.74
C ALA A 275 -13.91 10.91 -18.34
N ALA A 276 -14.76 9.89 -18.29
CA ALA A 276 -16.14 10.00 -18.76
C ALA A 276 -16.93 11.03 -17.93
N PHE A 277 -16.75 11.04 -16.61
CA PHE A 277 -17.35 12.05 -15.75
C PHE A 277 -16.88 13.47 -16.09
N LEU A 278 -15.57 13.69 -16.24
CA LEU A 278 -15.02 15.02 -16.58
C LEU A 278 -15.47 15.50 -17.97
N ALA A 279 -15.61 14.58 -18.93
CA ALA A 279 -16.15 14.90 -20.24
C ALA A 279 -17.60 15.41 -20.17
N ASP A 280 -18.42 14.75 -19.34
CA ASP A 280 -19.82 15.11 -19.14
C ASP A 280 -19.97 16.41 -18.32
N ALA A 281 -19.26 16.51 -17.19
CA ALA A 281 -19.39 17.60 -16.23
C ALA A 281 -18.68 18.90 -16.65
N MET A 282 -17.58 18.81 -17.41
CA MET A 282 -16.70 19.94 -17.73
C MET A 282 -16.46 20.11 -19.23
N GLY A 283 -17.03 19.26 -20.09
CA GLY A 283 -16.83 19.29 -21.55
C GLY A 283 -15.39 18.98 -22.00
N THR A 284 -14.61 18.32 -21.15
CA THR A 284 -13.21 18.01 -21.42
C THR A 284 -13.08 16.64 -22.05
N SER A 285 -12.51 16.55 -23.26
CA SER A 285 -12.23 15.25 -23.88
C SER A 285 -10.85 14.74 -23.43
N SER A 286 -10.81 13.83 -22.48
CA SER A 286 -9.61 13.06 -22.17
C SER A 286 -9.58 11.78 -22.98
N ALA A 287 -8.66 11.65 -23.90
CA ALA A 287 -8.29 10.35 -24.40
C ALA A 287 -7.49 9.64 -23.26
N VAL A 288 -8.19 8.97 -22.34
CA VAL A 288 -7.50 8.01 -21.47
C VAL A 288 -6.90 6.96 -22.38
N ARG A 289 -5.61 7.03 -22.62
CA ARG A 289 -4.88 5.97 -23.29
C ARG A 289 -5.13 4.71 -22.47
N GLN A 290 -5.81 3.75 -23.05
CA GLN A 290 -5.73 2.38 -22.53
C GLN A 290 -4.25 2.01 -22.62
N ASP A 291 -3.56 2.16 -21.49
CA ASP A 291 -2.21 1.65 -21.40
C ASP A 291 -2.28 0.18 -21.73
N ALA A 292 -1.60 -0.21 -22.80
CA ALA A 292 -1.60 -1.60 -23.22
C ALA A 292 -1.20 -2.43 -21.98
N VAL A 293 -1.94 -3.50 -21.69
CA VAL A 293 -1.74 -4.40 -20.54
C VAL A 293 -0.23 -4.69 -20.31
N TRP A 294 0.54 -4.80 -21.40
CA TRP A 294 1.98 -4.99 -21.40
C TRP A 294 2.79 -3.86 -20.76
N ARG A 295 2.37 -2.59 -20.92
CA ARG A 295 3.08 -1.46 -20.28
C ARG A 295 2.90 -1.52 -18.77
N ASN A 296 1.69 -1.81 -18.32
CA ASN A 296 1.39 -1.97 -16.90
C ASN A 296 2.17 -3.14 -16.31
N VAL A 297 2.19 -4.29 -16.98
CA VAL A 297 2.98 -5.45 -16.55
C VAL A 297 4.47 -5.12 -16.49
N LEU A 298 5.02 -4.46 -17.52
CA LEU A 298 6.43 -4.08 -17.54
C LEU A 298 6.78 -3.08 -16.43
N GLN A 299 5.93 -2.09 -16.19
CA GLN A 299 6.11 -1.14 -15.09
C GLN A 299 6.11 -1.86 -13.74
N ARG A 300 5.10 -2.72 -13.47
CA ARG A 300 5.03 -3.51 -12.25
C ARG A 300 6.22 -4.45 -12.07
N THR A 301 6.71 -5.02 -13.18
CA THR A 301 7.92 -5.84 -13.18
C THR A 301 9.13 -5.02 -12.74
N ARG A 302 9.32 -3.82 -13.28
CA ARG A 302 10.44 -2.94 -12.91
C ARG A 302 10.36 -2.51 -11.45
N GLU A 303 9.18 -2.11 -10.98
CA GLU A 303 8.95 -1.75 -9.58
C GLU A 303 9.27 -2.93 -8.65
N HIS A 304 8.76 -4.11 -8.96
CA HIS A 304 8.96 -5.30 -8.15
C HIS A 304 10.42 -5.76 -8.12
N LEU A 305 11.08 -5.78 -9.28
CA LEU A 305 12.52 -6.08 -9.39
C LEU A 305 13.36 -5.07 -8.61
N PHE A 306 13.01 -3.78 -8.66
CA PHE A 306 13.70 -2.74 -7.90
C PHE A 306 13.63 -3.02 -6.40
N LEU A 307 12.43 -3.27 -5.86
CA LEU A 307 12.24 -3.57 -4.44
C LEU A 307 13.07 -4.79 -4.00
N VAL A 308 12.95 -5.89 -4.75
CA VAL A 308 13.64 -7.16 -4.43
C VAL A 308 15.15 -7.03 -4.58
N SER A 309 15.63 -6.45 -5.68
CA SER A 309 17.07 -6.38 -5.96
C SER A 309 17.79 -5.47 -4.98
N VAL A 310 17.25 -4.28 -4.68
CA VAL A 310 17.87 -3.33 -3.75
C VAL A 310 17.91 -3.91 -2.34
N SER A 311 16.81 -4.50 -1.86
CA SER A 311 16.75 -5.09 -0.53
C SER A 311 17.67 -6.29 -0.40
N LEU A 312 17.72 -7.17 -1.41
CA LEU A 312 18.57 -8.35 -1.40
C LEU A 312 20.07 -8.01 -1.47
N LEU A 313 20.46 -7.07 -2.34
CA LEU A 313 21.84 -6.61 -2.42
C LEU A 313 22.33 -5.99 -1.11
N ALA A 314 21.51 -5.12 -0.52
CA ALA A 314 21.82 -4.56 0.81
C ALA A 314 21.93 -5.66 1.87
N ALA A 315 21.05 -6.66 1.84
CA ALA A 315 21.10 -7.79 2.76
C ALA A 315 22.35 -8.63 2.59
N ILE A 316 22.79 -8.92 1.36
CA ILE A 316 24.02 -9.65 1.09
C ILE A 316 25.24 -8.93 1.69
N VAL A 317 25.33 -7.61 1.43
CA VAL A 317 26.44 -6.76 1.92
C VAL A 317 26.55 -6.76 3.44
N VAL A 318 25.42 -6.84 4.15
CA VAL A 318 25.38 -6.82 5.63
C VAL A 318 25.41 -8.23 6.21
N ALA A 319 24.60 -9.15 5.69
CA ALA A 319 24.36 -10.45 6.29
C ALA A 319 25.55 -11.42 6.10
N VAL A 320 26.25 -11.36 4.96
CA VAL A 320 27.44 -12.23 4.76
C VAL A 320 28.54 -11.88 5.77
N PRO A 321 28.98 -10.60 5.94
CA PRO A 321 29.92 -10.25 7.01
C PRO A 321 29.44 -10.61 8.40
N LEU A 322 28.14 -10.40 8.70
CA LEU A 322 27.57 -10.80 10.01
C LEU A 322 27.65 -12.32 10.22
N GLY A 323 27.36 -13.11 9.18
CA GLY A 323 27.50 -14.58 9.23
C GLY A 323 28.94 -15.04 9.42
N ILE A 324 29.91 -14.36 8.78
CA ILE A 324 31.34 -14.60 8.98
C ILE A 324 31.72 -14.27 10.42
N ALA A 325 31.34 -13.11 10.94
CA ALA A 325 31.59 -12.70 12.31
C ALA A 325 30.98 -13.69 13.31
N ALA A 326 29.74 -14.13 13.06
CA ALA A 326 29.05 -15.12 13.88
C ALA A 326 29.78 -16.49 13.90
N SER A 327 30.43 -16.88 12.79
CA SER A 327 31.18 -18.13 12.73
C SER A 327 32.51 -18.09 13.50
N LYS A 328 33.17 -16.91 13.50
CA LYS A 328 34.52 -16.73 14.10
C LYS A 328 34.48 -16.49 15.61
N VAL A 329 33.43 -15.87 16.13
CA VAL A 329 33.31 -15.53 17.58
C VAL A 329 32.03 -16.16 18.16
N PRO A 330 32.12 -17.36 18.80
CA PRO A 330 30.94 -18.15 19.17
C PRO A 330 29.93 -17.43 20.07
N ARG A 331 30.39 -16.68 21.06
CA ARG A 331 29.49 -15.92 21.96
C ARG A 331 28.77 -14.80 21.26
N PHE A 332 29.47 -14.07 20.41
CA PHE A 332 28.91 -12.99 19.59
C PHE A 332 28.01 -13.55 18.48
N GLY A 333 28.38 -14.72 17.95
CA GLY A 333 27.58 -15.43 16.96
C GLY A 333 26.17 -15.80 17.43
N GLN A 334 26.03 -16.25 18.69
CA GLN A 334 24.71 -16.54 19.26
C GLN A 334 23.86 -15.29 19.41
N ILE A 335 24.45 -14.14 19.74
CA ILE A 335 23.75 -12.86 19.85
C ILE A 335 23.25 -12.41 18.46
N ILE A 336 24.13 -12.46 17.45
CA ILE A 336 23.76 -12.09 16.07
C ILE A 336 22.61 -12.97 15.57
N LEU A 337 22.76 -14.30 15.68
CA LEU A 337 21.74 -15.25 15.23
C LEU A 337 20.43 -15.08 16.00
N GLY A 338 20.49 -14.84 17.31
CA GLY A 338 19.32 -14.54 18.12
C GLY A 338 18.60 -13.26 17.68
N LEU A 339 19.36 -12.19 17.44
CA LEU A 339 18.78 -10.90 17.01
C LEU A 339 18.10 -11.00 15.63
N VAL A 340 18.79 -11.57 14.62
CA VAL A 340 18.18 -11.71 13.29
C VAL A 340 17.00 -12.70 13.28
N ALA A 341 17.04 -13.73 14.14
CA ALA A 341 15.91 -14.64 14.32
C ALA A 341 14.71 -13.92 14.96
N THR A 342 14.92 -13.10 15.97
CA THR A 342 13.86 -12.29 16.60
C THR A 342 13.20 -11.34 15.58
N ILE A 343 14.00 -10.64 14.78
CA ILE A 343 13.46 -9.76 13.71
C ILE A 343 12.61 -10.58 12.74
N TYR A 344 13.05 -11.76 12.36
CA TYR A 344 12.35 -12.62 11.40
C TYR A 344 11.02 -13.17 11.96
N THR A 345 10.84 -13.24 13.27
CA THR A 345 9.56 -13.67 13.89
C THR A 345 8.48 -12.59 13.86
N ILE A 346 8.83 -11.33 13.61
CA ILE A 346 7.84 -10.25 13.49
C ILE A 346 7.02 -10.51 12.23
N PRO A 347 5.67 -10.54 12.28
CA PRO A 347 4.85 -10.68 11.07
C PRO A 347 5.19 -9.61 10.01
N SER A 348 5.32 -10.02 8.75
CA SER A 348 5.76 -9.11 7.66
C SER A 348 4.90 -7.86 7.53
N LEU A 349 3.58 -8.01 7.67
CA LEU A 349 2.66 -6.89 7.65
C LEU A 349 2.89 -5.92 8.81
N ALA A 350 3.12 -6.44 10.03
CA ALA A 350 3.43 -5.62 11.20
C ALA A 350 4.75 -4.86 11.01
N LEU A 351 5.78 -5.53 10.46
CA LEU A 351 7.06 -4.89 10.18
C LEU A 351 6.93 -3.75 9.17
N LEU A 352 6.15 -3.94 8.10
CA LEU A 352 5.85 -2.89 7.13
C LEU A 352 5.17 -1.68 7.79
N VAL A 353 4.16 -1.92 8.64
CA VAL A 353 3.44 -0.85 9.36
C VAL A 353 4.36 -0.12 10.34
N PHE A 354 5.25 -0.83 11.05
CA PHE A 354 6.22 -0.21 11.96
C PHE A 354 7.24 0.69 11.24
N MET A 355 7.48 0.46 9.95
CA MET A 355 8.38 1.32 9.18
C MET A 355 7.70 2.62 8.70
N LEU A 356 6.35 2.69 8.66
CA LEU A 356 5.64 3.88 8.17
C LEU A 356 5.96 5.16 8.96
N PRO A 357 5.91 5.19 10.31
CA PRO A 357 6.25 6.40 11.05
C PRO A 357 7.70 6.83 10.87
N LEU A 358 8.62 5.92 10.55
CA LEU A 358 10.05 6.18 10.41
C LEU A 358 10.44 6.62 9.00
N LEU A 359 9.88 5.98 7.98
CA LEU A 359 10.35 6.07 6.58
C LEU A 359 9.28 6.56 5.60
N GLY A 360 8.06 6.80 6.08
CA GLY A 360 6.94 7.22 5.24
C GLY A 360 6.31 6.09 4.44
N ILE A 361 5.59 6.45 3.37
CA ILE A 361 4.94 5.50 2.46
C ILE A 361 5.83 5.17 1.25
N GLY A 362 5.48 4.11 0.53
CA GLY A 362 6.11 3.76 -0.74
C GLY A 362 7.28 2.78 -0.64
N ALA A 363 8.26 2.92 -1.55
CA ALA A 363 9.32 1.92 -1.71
C ALA A 363 10.30 1.84 -0.54
N ARG A 364 10.60 2.95 0.14
CA ARG A 364 11.60 2.99 1.23
C ARG A 364 11.28 2.04 2.39
N PRO A 365 10.10 2.12 3.05
CA PRO A 365 9.76 1.19 4.12
C PRO A 365 9.68 -0.25 3.64
N ALA A 366 9.21 -0.50 2.41
CA ALA A 366 9.18 -1.84 1.83
C ALA A 366 10.58 -2.43 1.68
N ILE A 367 11.55 -1.67 1.12
CA ILE A 367 12.94 -2.10 0.96
C ILE A 367 13.57 -2.45 2.31
N VAL A 368 13.37 -1.63 3.34
CA VAL A 368 13.93 -1.89 4.67
C VAL A 368 13.31 -3.14 5.30
N ALA A 369 12.00 -3.32 5.19
CA ALA A 369 11.35 -4.53 5.70
C ALA A 369 11.87 -5.80 4.98
N LEU A 370 11.95 -5.79 3.65
CA LEU A 370 12.48 -6.90 2.87
C LEU A 370 13.96 -7.17 3.17
N PHE A 371 14.76 -6.13 3.38
CA PHE A 371 16.14 -6.23 3.83
C PHE A 371 16.24 -6.97 5.16
N LEU A 372 15.45 -6.57 6.15
CA LEU A 372 15.46 -7.18 7.48
C LEU A 372 15.08 -8.66 7.44
N TYR A 373 14.07 -9.03 6.62
CA TYR A 373 13.67 -10.42 6.41
C TYR A 373 14.75 -11.26 5.72
N SER A 374 15.55 -10.65 4.85
CA SER A 374 16.64 -11.35 4.17
C SER A 374 17.81 -11.69 5.08
N LEU A 375 17.96 -11.01 6.21
CA LEU A 375 19.13 -11.19 7.09
C LEU A 375 19.23 -12.61 7.64
N LEU A 376 18.14 -13.17 8.18
CA LEU A 376 18.20 -14.48 8.82
C LEU A 376 18.64 -15.60 7.91
N PRO A 377 18.03 -15.83 6.71
CA PRO A 377 18.45 -16.93 5.85
C PRO A 377 19.92 -16.77 5.39
N ILE A 378 20.38 -15.54 5.12
CA ILE A 378 21.74 -15.32 4.65
C ILE A 378 22.76 -15.47 5.81
N VAL A 379 22.53 -14.83 6.96
CA VAL A 379 23.40 -14.93 8.16
C VAL A 379 23.53 -16.39 8.60
N ARG A 380 22.39 -17.09 8.73
CA ARG A 380 22.35 -18.46 9.20
C ARG A 380 23.08 -19.41 8.26
N ASN A 381 22.85 -19.31 6.96
CA ASN A 381 23.51 -20.16 5.98
C ASN A 381 25.00 -19.85 5.84
N THR A 382 25.40 -18.58 5.93
CA THR A 382 26.81 -18.19 5.96
C THR A 382 27.52 -18.76 7.19
N HIS A 383 26.92 -18.60 8.36
CA HIS A 383 27.43 -19.17 9.60
C HIS A 383 27.55 -20.71 9.53
N GLN A 384 26.51 -21.40 9.04
CA GLN A 384 26.48 -22.85 8.93
C GLN A 384 27.51 -23.36 7.89
N GLY A 385 27.60 -22.69 6.73
CA GLY A 385 28.56 -23.05 5.69
C GLY A 385 30.02 -22.96 6.16
N LEU A 386 30.35 -21.90 6.90
CA LEU A 386 31.70 -21.74 7.46
C LEU A 386 32.00 -22.71 8.61
N ARG A 387 31.03 -23.00 9.44
CA ARG A 387 31.15 -23.99 10.54
C ARG A 387 31.17 -25.46 10.06
N GLY A 388 30.55 -25.71 8.92
CA GLY A 388 30.50 -27.03 8.32
C GLY A 388 31.79 -27.45 7.55
N ILE A 389 32.82 -26.60 7.50
CA ILE A 389 34.07 -26.94 6.87
C ILE A 389 34.77 -28.02 7.69
N PRO A 390 35.20 -29.17 7.09
CA PRO A 390 35.89 -30.21 7.77
C PRO A 390 37.17 -29.72 8.45
N GLN A 391 37.37 -30.09 9.71
CA GLN A 391 38.52 -29.66 10.51
C GLN A 391 39.85 -29.91 9.88
N PRO A 392 40.14 -31.10 9.20
CA PRO A 392 41.42 -31.36 8.54
C PRO A 392 41.78 -30.34 7.46
N ILE A 393 40.77 -29.77 6.77
CA ILE A 393 40.98 -28.74 5.74
C ILE A 393 41.43 -27.43 6.38
N ALA A 394 40.74 -27.05 7.47
CA ALA A 394 41.06 -25.82 8.22
C ALA A 394 42.49 -25.90 8.82
N GLU A 395 42.87 -27.07 9.39
CA GLU A 395 44.19 -27.32 9.94
C GLU A 395 45.28 -27.35 8.86
N SER A 396 45.00 -27.95 7.71
CA SER A 396 45.94 -27.93 6.57
C SER A 396 46.24 -26.52 6.06
N ALA A 397 45.21 -25.66 5.98
CA ALA A 397 45.37 -24.26 5.59
C ALA A 397 46.21 -23.47 6.63
N GLU A 398 46.08 -23.81 7.90
CA GLU A 398 46.85 -23.20 8.98
C GLU A 398 48.32 -23.70 8.95
N ALA A 399 48.54 -24.99 8.74
CA ALA A 399 49.87 -25.59 8.60
C ALA A 399 50.64 -25.02 7.40
N LEU A 400 49.98 -24.61 6.34
CA LEU A 400 50.55 -23.88 5.18
C LEU A 400 50.91 -22.43 5.50
N GLY A 401 50.69 -21.95 6.71
CA GLY A 401 51.02 -20.59 7.14
C GLY A 401 50.12 -19.50 6.56
N LEU A 402 48.90 -19.81 6.08
CA LEU A 402 47.99 -18.83 5.54
C LEU A 402 47.49 -17.90 6.67
N PRO A 403 47.66 -16.56 6.52
CA PRO A 403 47.10 -15.63 7.46
C PRO A 403 45.56 -15.72 7.46
N GLY A 404 44.93 -15.37 8.55
CA GLY A 404 43.48 -15.55 8.75
C GLY A 404 42.57 -14.98 7.64
N TRP A 405 42.94 -13.83 7.05
CA TRP A 405 42.21 -13.23 5.93
C TRP A 405 42.37 -14.04 4.64
N ALA A 406 43.55 -14.58 4.36
CA ALA A 406 43.80 -15.42 3.18
C ALA A 406 43.11 -16.79 3.31
N ARG A 407 43.14 -17.39 4.52
CA ARG A 407 42.38 -18.58 4.81
C ARG A 407 40.88 -18.37 4.58
N LEU A 408 40.32 -17.24 5.04
CA LEU A 408 38.91 -16.88 4.82
C LEU A 408 38.59 -16.77 3.32
N LEU A 409 39.37 -15.98 2.56
CA LEU A 409 39.08 -15.69 1.16
C LEU A 409 39.35 -16.85 0.20
N TRP A 410 40.43 -17.61 0.42
CA TRP A 410 40.89 -18.61 -0.54
C TRP A 410 40.45 -20.03 -0.20
N VAL A 411 40.07 -20.30 1.04
CA VAL A 411 39.67 -21.64 1.49
C VAL A 411 38.24 -21.65 2.02
N GLU A 412 37.97 -20.86 3.05
CA GLU A 412 36.72 -20.99 3.79
C GLU A 412 35.50 -20.48 2.97
N LEU A 413 35.59 -19.31 2.36
CA LEU A 413 34.47 -18.75 1.55
C LEU A 413 34.21 -19.60 0.29
N PRO A 414 35.21 -20.06 -0.50
CA PRO A 414 34.95 -20.98 -1.59
C PRO A 414 34.30 -22.29 -1.16
N MET A 415 34.71 -22.84 -0.01
CA MET A 415 34.10 -24.05 0.53
C MET A 415 32.67 -23.84 1.04
N ALA A 416 32.39 -22.71 1.64
CA ALA A 416 31.08 -22.34 2.12
C ALA A 416 30.14 -21.77 1.03
N SER A 417 30.65 -21.53 -0.17
CA SER A 417 29.95 -20.79 -1.25
C SER A 417 28.58 -21.38 -1.59
N GLY A 418 28.46 -22.71 -1.69
CA GLY A 418 27.19 -23.38 -1.99
C GLY A 418 26.12 -23.10 -0.92
N THR A 419 26.51 -23.20 0.35
CA THR A 419 25.61 -22.94 1.49
C THR A 419 25.23 -21.45 1.58
N ILE A 420 26.20 -20.55 1.36
CA ILE A 420 25.95 -19.09 1.32
C ILE A 420 24.97 -18.77 0.19
N LEU A 421 25.19 -19.31 -1.00
CA LEU A 421 24.33 -19.10 -2.17
C LEU A 421 22.91 -19.65 -1.93
N ALA A 422 22.78 -20.79 -1.24
CA ALA A 422 21.48 -21.34 -0.83
C ALA A 422 20.72 -20.39 0.10
N GLY A 423 21.42 -19.73 1.04
CA GLY A 423 20.84 -18.71 1.90
C GLY A 423 20.36 -17.49 1.12
N ILE A 424 21.15 -17.01 0.15
CA ILE A 424 20.80 -15.88 -0.72
C ILE A 424 19.59 -16.26 -1.61
N LYS A 425 19.59 -17.46 -2.21
CA LYS A 425 18.46 -17.99 -2.99
C LYS A 425 17.17 -17.99 -2.17
N THR A 426 17.24 -18.52 -0.96
CA THR A 426 16.08 -18.54 -0.04
C THR A 426 15.56 -17.13 0.25
N ALA A 427 16.46 -16.19 0.55
CA ALA A 427 16.08 -14.79 0.80
C ALA A 427 15.45 -14.15 -0.45
N ALA A 428 15.98 -14.39 -1.63
CA ALA A 428 15.45 -13.87 -2.89
C ALA A 428 14.02 -14.34 -3.16
N VAL A 429 13.75 -15.65 -3.02
CA VAL A 429 12.43 -16.23 -3.24
C VAL A 429 11.40 -15.69 -2.23
N ILE A 430 11.80 -15.61 -0.94
CA ILE A 430 10.95 -15.01 0.11
C ILE A 430 10.66 -13.55 -0.21
N ASN A 431 11.66 -12.77 -0.60
CA ASN A 431 11.48 -11.34 -0.92
C ASN A 431 10.52 -11.14 -2.11
N ILE A 432 10.61 -11.96 -3.16
CA ILE A 432 9.68 -11.87 -4.29
C ILE A 432 8.22 -12.04 -3.83
N GLY A 433 7.96 -13.03 -2.99
CA GLY A 433 6.62 -13.21 -2.43
C GLY A 433 6.20 -12.06 -1.51
N THR A 434 7.06 -11.71 -0.55
CA THR A 434 6.74 -10.71 0.49
C THR A 434 6.64 -9.28 -0.08
N ALA A 435 7.38 -8.97 -1.16
CA ALA A 435 7.31 -7.65 -1.82
C ALA A 435 5.91 -7.31 -2.35
N THR A 436 5.05 -8.30 -2.59
CA THR A 436 3.65 -8.06 -2.96
C THR A 436 2.89 -7.31 -1.87
N LEU A 437 3.23 -7.52 -0.59
CA LEU A 437 2.63 -6.81 0.54
C LEU A 437 3.00 -5.31 0.57
N GLY A 438 4.10 -4.94 -0.09
CA GLY A 438 4.50 -3.54 -0.22
C GLY A 438 3.45 -2.66 -0.92
N ALA A 439 2.57 -3.25 -1.71
CA ALA A 439 1.46 -2.54 -2.33
C ALA A 439 0.49 -1.92 -1.31
N LEU A 440 0.33 -2.52 -0.12
CA LEU A 440 -0.50 -1.98 0.97
C LEU A 440 -0.03 -0.62 1.50
N ILE A 441 1.24 -0.29 1.27
CA ILE A 441 1.86 0.97 1.69
C ILE A 441 2.30 1.83 0.48
N GLY A 442 1.77 1.52 -0.72
CA GLY A 442 2.04 2.28 -1.94
C GLY A 442 3.42 2.03 -2.56
N ALA A 443 4.10 0.93 -2.25
CA ALA A 443 5.39 0.60 -2.85
C ALA A 443 5.31 0.12 -4.31
N GLY A 444 4.10 -0.14 -4.82
CA GLY A 444 3.89 -0.62 -6.18
C GLY A 444 4.16 -2.12 -6.36
N GLY A 445 4.60 -2.50 -7.54
CA GLY A 445 4.91 -3.89 -7.89
C GLY A 445 3.69 -4.77 -8.15
N TYR A 446 3.88 -6.08 -8.18
CA TYR A 446 2.84 -7.06 -8.50
C TYR A 446 1.72 -7.18 -7.46
N GLY A 447 1.96 -6.69 -6.24
CA GLY A 447 0.92 -6.66 -5.20
C GLY A 447 -0.25 -5.74 -5.56
N GLN A 448 -0.01 -4.69 -6.34
CA GLN A 448 -1.05 -3.71 -6.65
C GLN A 448 -2.21 -4.28 -7.49
N PRO A 449 -1.98 -4.99 -8.61
CA PRO A 449 -3.07 -5.65 -9.32
C PRO A 449 -3.74 -6.76 -8.50
N ILE A 450 -3.01 -7.43 -7.59
CA ILE A 450 -3.61 -8.43 -6.68
C ILE A 450 -4.61 -7.76 -5.74
N LEU A 451 -4.22 -6.71 -5.04
CA LEU A 451 -5.11 -5.98 -4.12
C LEU A 451 -6.29 -5.34 -4.85
N THR A 452 -6.03 -4.72 -6.02
CA THR A 452 -7.10 -4.17 -6.86
C THR A 452 -8.08 -5.27 -7.29
N GLY A 453 -7.57 -6.44 -7.68
CA GLY A 453 -8.39 -7.59 -8.09
C GLY A 453 -9.22 -8.16 -6.95
N ILE A 454 -8.69 -8.22 -5.73
CA ILE A 454 -9.45 -8.61 -4.53
C ILE A 454 -10.60 -7.63 -4.30
N ARG A 455 -10.31 -6.32 -4.33
CA ARG A 455 -11.29 -5.26 -4.12
C ARG A 455 -12.41 -5.24 -5.19
N LEU A 456 -12.05 -5.48 -6.45
CA LEU A 456 -12.99 -5.46 -7.58
C LEU A 456 -13.56 -6.85 -7.93
N ASP A 457 -13.33 -7.87 -7.13
CA ASP A 457 -13.71 -9.25 -7.40
C ASP A 457 -13.30 -9.75 -8.80
N SER A 458 -12.11 -9.36 -9.22
CA SER A 458 -11.61 -9.66 -10.56
C SER A 458 -10.45 -10.66 -10.52
N ILE A 459 -10.74 -11.93 -10.78
CA ILE A 459 -9.72 -12.98 -10.91
C ILE A 459 -8.67 -12.60 -11.96
N SER A 460 -9.09 -11.96 -13.05
CA SER A 460 -8.18 -11.50 -14.12
C SER A 460 -7.11 -10.53 -13.59
N LEU A 461 -7.49 -9.56 -12.74
CA LEU A 461 -6.54 -8.64 -12.13
C LEU A 461 -5.63 -9.34 -11.11
N ILE A 462 -6.19 -10.26 -10.30
CA ILE A 462 -5.38 -11.05 -9.37
C ILE A 462 -4.30 -11.82 -10.12
N LEU A 463 -4.66 -12.48 -11.23
CA LEU A 463 -3.72 -13.25 -12.05
C LEU A 463 -2.67 -12.37 -12.73
N GLN A 464 -2.99 -11.13 -13.10
CA GLN A 464 -2.03 -10.17 -13.65
C GLN A 464 -0.89 -9.83 -12.66
N GLY A 465 -1.11 -9.99 -11.37
CA GLY A 465 -0.06 -9.83 -10.35
C GLY A 465 0.54 -11.16 -9.91
N ALA A 466 -0.29 -12.15 -9.62
CA ALA A 466 0.14 -13.42 -9.04
C ALA A 466 0.99 -14.27 -10.00
N VAL A 467 0.59 -14.35 -11.29
CA VAL A 467 1.32 -15.16 -12.28
C VAL A 467 2.72 -14.61 -12.56
N PRO A 468 2.90 -13.29 -12.85
CA PRO A 468 4.25 -12.75 -13.02
C PRO A 468 5.12 -12.85 -11.76
N ALA A 469 4.54 -12.70 -10.56
CA ALA A 469 5.29 -12.88 -9.31
C ALA A 469 5.79 -14.32 -9.15
N ALA A 470 4.95 -15.31 -9.42
CA ALA A 470 5.33 -16.73 -9.40
C ALA A 470 6.39 -17.05 -10.43
N LEU A 471 6.25 -16.55 -11.68
CA LEU A 471 7.24 -16.73 -12.74
C LEU A 471 8.57 -16.08 -12.38
N MET A 472 8.57 -14.90 -11.76
CA MET A 472 9.77 -14.24 -11.27
C MET A 472 10.47 -15.06 -10.19
N ALA A 473 9.73 -15.66 -9.25
CA ALA A 473 10.28 -16.52 -8.21
C ALA A 473 10.93 -17.79 -8.81
N LEU A 474 10.27 -18.43 -9.79
CA LEU A 474 10.82 -19.56 -10.51
C LEU A 474 12.09 -19.18 -11.32
N ALA A 475 12.03 -18.04 -12.01
CA ALA A 475 13.20 -17.54 -12.76
C ALA A 475 14.38 -17.24 -11.82
N ALA A 476 14.13 -16.63 -10.67
CA ALA A 476 15.16 -16.40 -9.65
C ALA A 476 15.74 -17.74 -9.15
N GLN A 477 14.90 -18.72 -8.87
CA GLN A 477 15.36 -20.05 -8.45
C GLN A 477 16.30 -20.67 -9.50
N TRP A 478 15.90 -20.68 -10.77
CA TRP A 478 16.74 -21.21 -11.86
C TRP A 478 18.04 -20.41 -12.05
N LEU A 479 17.97 -19.08 -11.92
CA LEU A 479 19.15 -18.23 -12.01
C LEU A 479 20.17 -18.57 -10.90
N PHE A 480 19.73 -18.78 -9.68
CA PHE A 480 20.59 -19.18 -8.58
C PHE A 480 21.14 -20.60 -8.75
N GLU A 481 20.36 -21.55 -9.25
CA GLU A 481 20.82 -22.91 -9.56
C GLU A 481 21.88 -22.89 -10.69
N PHE A 482 21.69 -22.06 -11.69
CA PHE A 482 22.72 -21.86 -12.74
C PHE A 482 23.97 -21.18 -12.16
N SER A 483 23.82 -20.16 -11.33
CA SER A 483 24.93 -19.48 -10.66
C SER A 483 25.70 -20.42 -9.73
N GLU A 484 25.03 -21.35 -9.05
CA GLU A 484 25.67 -22.39 -8.24
C GLU A 484 26.59 -23.28 -9.09
N ARG A 485 26.15 -23.65 -10.30
CA ARG A 485 26.98 -24.42 -11.23
C ARG A 485 28.24 -23.69 -11.72
N LEU A 486 28.21 -22.34 -11.71
CA LEU A 486 29.36 -21.53 -12.13
C LEU A 486 30.31 -21.21 -10.96
N LEU A 487 29.74 -20.84 -9.80
CA LEU A 487 30.51 -20.31 -8.67
C LEU A 487 30.98 -21.37 -7.69
N VAL A 488 30.25 -22.49 -7.56
CA VAL A 488 30.64 -23.56 -6.62
C VAL A 488 31.64 -24.52 -7.32
N PRO A 489 32.83 -24.77 -6.72
CA PRO A 489 33.81 -25.71 -7.25
C PRO A 489 33.21 -27.09 -7.50
N ARG A 490 33.62 -27.75 -8.59
CA ARG A 490 33.04 -29.05 -9.05
C ARG A 490 32.98 -30.12 -7.96
N GLY A 491 33.99 -30.18 -7.08
CA GLY A 491 34.07 -31.16 -6.00
C GLY A 491 33.17 -30.89 -4.79
N LEU A 492 32.51 -29.71 -4.72
CA LEU A 492 31.65 -29.29 -3.62
C LEU A 492 30.17 -29.21 -4.03
N ARG A 493 29.87 -29.51 -5.29
CA ARG A 493 28.49 -29.53 -5.79
C ARG A 493 27.77 -30.73 -5.22
N VAL A 494 26.61 -30.50 -4.60
CA VAL A 494 25.73 -31.59 -4.20
C VAL A 494 25.22 -32.26 -5.47
N ALA A 495 25.42 -33.56 -5.59
CA ALA A 495 24.85 -34.35 -6.69
C ALA A 495 23.31 -34.34 -6.49
N THR A 496 22.57 -33.59 -7.32
CA THR A 496 21.12 -33.62 -7.41
C THR A 496 20.66 -34.71 -8.35
#